data_ebfe10391574ad02f902733c76bcefdc
#
_entry.id   ebfe10391574ad02f902733c76bcefdc
#
_cell.length_a   1.000
_cell.length_b   1.000
_cell.length_c   1.000
_cell.angle_alpha   90.00
_cell.angle_beta   90.00
_cell.angle_gamma   90.00
#
_symmetry.space_group_name_H-M   'P 1'
#
loop_
_entity.id
_entity.type
_entity.pdbx_description
1 polymer ?
#
loop_
_entity_poly.entity_id
_entity_poly.type
_entity_poly.pdbx_seq_one_letter_code
_entity_poly.pdbx_strand_id
1 'polypeptide(L)'
;MRTIQLRRAAFAALAFCASVDVAQAADCNRACLEGFVDRYLDAVIADDPGAVPLAPGVRFTEDGQELTIGDGLWNTLRAKGRYRLFVTDVPAGQVAFFGSIEEDHREPAQGTPALIALRLKVRDQKITQIEQIVIRDENAGKRVEALGSPDPLYLQPIPANERMSRADLIATANKYFSGMQQNDGKGDYPFTPDCNRIENGNQATNVPTPAGQTRPDPKTAAGYSGQWSCLEQFQSGLLHFVNRIRDRRFVAVDEERGIVYAFGFFDHSGGATRNFTLPDGRAVTAGPVQPWTWEIAELFKIEKGKIRRIEALLHRSPYGMLSGWSTLSQGMSDTARDVTME
;
A
#
# COMPACT_ATOMS: atom_id res chain seq x y z
N MET A 1 -42.92 -58.49 64.67
CA MET A 1 -42.92 -57.51 63.61
C MET A 1 -41.63 -56.64 63.72
N ARG A 2 -40.61 -56.84 62.92
CA ARG A 2 -39.37 -56.07 62.99
C ARG A 2 -39.34 -55.16 61.72
N THR A 3 -39.34 -53.85 61.94
CA THR A 3 -39.22 -52.81 60.87
C THR A 3 -37.76 -52.63 60.51
N ILE A 4 -37.48 -52.82 59.20
CA ILE A 4 -36.16 -52.56 58.61
C ILE A 4 -36.14 -51.12 58.13
N GLN A 5 -35.23 -50.30 58.67
CA GLN A 5 -34.96 -48.96 58.17
C GLN A 5 -33.91 -49.02 57.11
N LEU A 6 -34.24 -48.59 55.87
CA LEU A 6 -33.26 -48.39 54.79
C LEU A 6 -32.59 -47.01 54.96
N ARG A 7 -31.28 -47.03 55.14
CA ARG A 7 -30.42 -45.83 55.03
C ARG A 7 -30.13 -45.54 53.56
N ARG A 8 -30.54 -44.38 53.08
CA ARG A 8 -30.14 -43.86 51.77
C ARG A 8 -28.77 -43.19 51.91
N ALA A 9 -27.78 -43.74 51.20
CA ALA A 9 -26.50 -43.08 51.04
C ALA A 9 -26.59 -42.10 49.84
N ALA A 10 -26.34 -40.82 50.12
CA ALA A 10 -26.21 -39.80 49.07
C ALA A 10 -24.77 -39.76 48.53
N PHE A 11 -24.57 -40.11 47.28
CA PHE A 11 -23.32 -39.90 46.58
C PHE A 11 -23.28 -38.43 46.09
N ALA A 12 -22.39 -37.64 46.66
CA ALA A 12 -22.03 -36.31 46.09
C ALA A 12 -21.01 -36.50 44.96
N ALA A 13 -21.45 -36.28 43.75
CA ALA A 13 -20.54 -36.21 42.58
C ALA A 13 -19.89 -34.81 42.56
N LEU A 14 -18.61 -34.74 42.88
CA LEU A 14 -17.80 -33.54 42.61
C LEU A 14 -17.52 -33.48 41.10
N ALA A 15 -18.19 -32.54 40.42
CA ALA A 15 -17.82 -32.15 39.03
C ALA A 15 -16.56 -31.28 39.09
N PHE A 16 -15.45 -31.83 38.67
CA PHE A 16 -14.21 -31.09 38.38
C PHE A 16 -14.43 -30.36 37.06
N CYS A 17 -14.77 -29.06 37.10
CA CYS A 17 -14.63 -28.20 35.92
C CYS A 17 -13.15 -27.92 35.70
N ALA A 18 -12.51 -28.67 34.78
CA ALA A 18 -11.24 -28.28 34.23
C ALA A 18 -11.46 -27.06 33.32
N SER A 19 -11.10 -25.87 33.79
CA SER A 19 -10.95 -24.69 32.96
C SER A 19 -9.82 -24.97 31.98
N VAL A 20 -10.17 -25.23 30.74
CA VAL A 20 -9.20 -25.20 29.64
C VAL A 20 -8.87 -23.74 29.43
N ASP A 21 -7.75 -23.27 29.98
CA ASP A 21 -7.14 -22.01 29.57
C ASP A 21 -6.77 -22.19 28.10
N VAL A 22 -7.64 -21.72 27.20
CA VAL A 22 -7.28 -21.47 25.82
C VAL A 22 -6.25 -20.35 25.89
N ALA A 23 -4.98 -20.71 25.85
CA ALA A 23 -3.90 -19.75 25.66
C ALA A 23 -4.22 -19.00 24.35
N GLN A 24 -4.80 -17.81 24.52
CA GLN A 24 -5.04 -16.89 23.41
C GLN A 24 -3.64 -16.61 22.85
N ALA A 25 -3.38 -17.02 21.60
CA ALA A 25 -2.12 -16.73 20.93
C ALA A 25 -1.89 -15.22 21.09
N ALA A 26 -0.74 -14.85 21.66
CA ALA A 26 -0.43 -13.46 21.95
C ALA A 26 -0.57 -12.68 20.66
N ASP A 27 -1.56 -11.81 20.57
CA ASP A 27 -1.82 -10.97 19.40
C ASP A 27 -0.55 -10.19 19.07
N CYS A 28 -0.12 -10.27 17.81
CA CYS A 28 1.07 -9.56 17.33
C CYS A 28 0.75 -8.06 17.29
N ASN A 29 1.26 -7.30 18.25
CA ASN A 29 1.07 -5.85 18.30
C ASN A 29 1.89 -5.13 17.20
N ARG A 30 1.81 -3.81 17.14
CA ARG A 30 2.53 -2.98 16.16
C ARG A 30 4.02 -3.33 16.07
N ALA A 31 4.73 -3.31 17.18
CA ALA A 31 6.17 -3.60 17.20
C ALA A 31 6.49 -5.03 16.74
N CYS A 32 5.63 -5.99 17.07
CA CYS A 32 5.75 -7.36 16.60
C CYS A 32 5.59 -7.44 15.07
N LEU A 33 4.55 -6.81 14.49
CA LEU A 33 4.31 -6.80 13.04
C LEU A 33 5.43 -6.09 12.28
N GLU A 34 5.84 -4.91 12.73
CA GLU A 34 6.98 -4.18 12.14
C GLU A 34 8.27 -4.99 12.22
N GLY A 35 8.50 -5.72 13.32
CA GLY A 35 9.62 -6.64 13.49
C GLY A 35 9.59 -7.84 12.52
N PHE A 36 8.43 -8.24 11.99
CA PHE A 36 8.37 -9.24 10.92
C PHE A 36 8.94 -8.73 9.60
N VAL A 37 8.76 -7.45 9.28
CA VAL A 37 9.40 -6.84 8.10
C VAL A 37 10.92 -6.88 8.23
N ASP A 38 11.45 -6.53 9.41
CA ASP A 38 12.90 -6.59 9.63
C ASP A 38 13.46 -7.99 9.50
N ARG A 39 12.83 -8.97 10.15
CA ARG A 39 13.25 -10.38 10.03
C ARG A 39 13.14 -10.92 8.61
N TYR A 40 12.08 -10.54 7.87
CA TYR A 40 11.93 -10.92 6.48
C TYR A 40 13.06 -10.36 5.62
N LEU A 41 13.33 -9.06 5.69
CA LEU A 41 14.39 -8.44 4.92
C LEU A 41 15.78 -8.96 5.31
N ASP A 42 16.03 -9.25 6.60
CA ASP A 42 17.28 -9.86 7.06
C ASP A 42 17.46 -11.29 6.52
N ALA A 43 16.38 -12.07 6.45
CA ALA A 43 16.39 -13.41 5.85
C ALA A 43 16.66 -13.35 4.34
N VAL A 44 16.05 -12.38 3.64
CA VAL A 44 16.28 -12.14 2.19
C VAL A 44 17.73 -11.72 1.94
N ILE A 45 18.31 -10.83 2.76
CA ILE A 45 19.74 -10.44 2.65
C ILE A 45 20.67 -11.64 2.89
N ALA A 46 20.30 -12.53 3.79
CA ALA A 46 21.09 -13.73 4.10
C ALA A 46 20.87 -14.88 3.09
N ASP A 47 19.93 -14.73 2.15
CA ASP A 47 19.45 -15.80 1.25
C ASP A 47 19.09 -17.08 2.04
N ASP A 48 18.44 -16.88 3.22
CA ASP A 48 18.07 -17.97 4.12
C ASP A 48 16.58 -17.92 4.48
N PRO A 49 15.70 -18.58 3.72
CA PRO A 49 14.28 -18.67 4.05
C PRO A 49 13.99 -19.31 5.41
N GLY A 50 14.92 -20.10 5.96
CA GLY A 50 14.79 -20.71 7.28
C GLY A 50 14.97 -19.73 8.44
N ALA A 51 15.56 -18.57 8.19
CA ALA A 51 15.81 -17.53 9.21
C ALA A 51 14.54 -16.73 9.60
N VAL A 52 13.44 -16.86 8.86
CA VAL A 52 12.18 -16.18 9.13
C VAL A 52 11.02 -17.17 9.26
N PRO A 53 10.08 -16.97 10.22
CA PRO A 53 8.99 -17.92 10.44
C PRO A 53 7.93 -17.82 9.32
N LEU A 54 8.07 -18.62 8.28
CA LEU A 54 7.11 -18.79 7.20
C LEU A 54 6.09 -19.88 7.55
N ALA A 55 4.83 -19.64 7.17
CA ALA A 55 3.81 -20.69 7.26
C ALA A 55 4.00 -21.73 6.14
N PRO A 56 3.62 -23.01 6.35
CA PRO A 56 3.52 -23.95 5.26
C PRO A 56 2.59 -23.42 4.16
N GLY A 57 3.06 -23.42 2.90
CA GLY A 57 2.30 -22.90 1.78
C GLY A 57 2.15 -21.38 1.77
N VAL A 58 3.11 -20.64 2.37
CA VAL A 58 3.17 -19.18 2.26
C VAL A 58 3.10 -18.76 0.78
N ARG A 59 2.22 -17.81 0.48
CA ARG A 59 2.09 -17.27 -0.86
C ARG A 59 3.01 -16.07 -1.01
N PHE A 60 3.82 -16.06 -2.07
CA PHE A 60 4.78 -15.01 -2.37
C PHE A 60 4.60 -14.49 -3.79
N THR A 61 4.51 -13.17 -3.94
CA THR A 61 4.53 -12.50 -5.25
C THR A 61 5.55 -11.36 -5.25
N GLU A 62 6.22 -11.19 -6.39
CA GLU A 62 7.04 -10.01 -6.70
C GLU A 62 6.60 -9.47 -8.06
N ASP A 63 6.35 -8.16 -8.15
CA ASP A 63 5.96 -7.47 -9.37
C ASP A 63 4.78 -8.18 -10.07
N GLY A 64 3.75 -8.57 -9.31
CA GLY A 64 2.55 -9.24 -9.79
C GLY A 64 2.73 -10.71 -10.21
N GLN A 65 3.92 -11.28 -10.07
CA GLN A 65 4.19 -12.67 -10.43
C GLN A 65 4.31 -13.54 -9.17
N GLU A 66 3.62 -14.68 -9.16
CA GLU A 66 3.78 -15.67 -8.10
C GLU A 66 5.12 -16.40 -8.28
N LEU A 67 5.95 -16.35 -7.24
CA LEU A 67 7.30 -16.91 -7.24
C LEU A 67 7.45 -17.94 -6.10
N THR A 68 8.49 -18.75 -6.22
CA THR A 68 8.95 -19.61 -5.11
C THR A 68 9.75 -18.77 -4.12
N ILE A 69 9.61 -19.04 -2.82
CA ILE A 69 10.49 -18.44 -1.80
C ILE A 69 11.94 -18.78 -2.13
N GLY A 70 12.80 -17.78 -2.13
CA GLY A 70 14.19 -17.87 -2.57
C GLY A 70 14.42 -17.30 -3.99
N ASP A 71 13.36 -16.95 -4.74
CA ASP A 71 13.45 -16.32 -6.05
C ASP A 71 13.30 -14.76 -5.97
N GLY A 72 13.58 -14.11 -7.10
CA GLY A 72 13.43 -12.65 -7.24
C GLY A 72 14.42 -11.89 -6.36
N LEU A 73 13.91 -10.99 -5.51
CA LEU A 73 14.72 -10.16 -4.61
C LEU A 73 15.58 -10.97 -3.65
N TRP A 74 15.22 -12.23 -3.34
CA TRP A 74 16.03 -13.11 -2.50
C TRP A 74 17.45 -13.32 -3.07
N ASN A 75 17.59 -13.32 -4.38
CA ASN A 75 18.88 -13.49 -5.05
C ASN A 75 19.73 -12.22 -5.10
N THR A 76 19.15 -11.04 -4.83
CA THR A 76 19.80 -9.77 -5.18
C THR A 76 19.82 -8.77 -4.04
N LEU A 77 18.98 -8.89 -3.00
CA LEU A 77 18.95 -7.94 -1.90
C LEU A 77 20.25 -7.98 -1.10
N ARG A 78 20.91 -6.83 -1.00
CA ARG A 78 22.17 -6.69 -0.27
C ARG A 78 22.03 -5.96 1.06
N ALA A 79 21.23 -4.89 1.08
CA ALA A 79 21.09 -4.04 2.26
C ALA A 79 19.72 -3.37 2.34
N LYS A 80 19.31 -3.10 3.58
CA LYS A 80 18.20 -2.19 3.90
C LYS A 80 18.72 -0.76 3.86
N GLY A 81 17.98 0.15 3.24
CA GLY A 81 18.27 1.58 3.27
C GLY A 81 17.73 2.27 4.53
N ARG A 82 17.87 3.58 4.58
CA ARG A 82 17.46 4.41 5.72
C ARG A 82 15.98 4.79 5.69
N TYR A 83 15.39 4.93 4.49
CA TYR A 83 13.97 5.27 4.37
C TYR A 83 13.10 4.07 4.73
N ARG A 84 12.24 4.24 5.74
CA ARG A 84 11.45 3.15 6.31
C ARG A 84 10.09 3.69 6.77
N LEU A 85 9.04 3.41 6.04
CA LEU A 85 7.67 3.81 6.35
C LEU A 85 6.78 2.59 6.53
N PHE A 86 6.19 2.44 7.71
CA PHE A 86 5.32 1.32 8.05
C PHE A 86 3.86 1.74 8.13
N VAL A 87 2.98 0.87 7.66
CA VAL A 87 1.54 0.92 7.90
C VAL A 87 1.13 -0.37 8.57
N THR A 88 0.74 -0.28 9.85
CA THR A 88 0.54 -1.45 10.70
C THR A 88 -0.93 -1.61 11.06
N ASP A 89 -1.53 -2.66 10.52
CA ASP A 89 -2.92 -3.05 10.74
C ASP A 89 -2.99 -4.19 11.75
N VAL A 90 -2.96 -3.83 13.05
CA VAL A 90 -2.93 -4.82 14.12
C VAL A 90 -4.16 -5.74 14.11
N PRO A 91 -5.41 -5.23 13.97
CA PRO A 91 -6.59 -6.10 13.93
C PRO A 91 -6.58 -7.12 12.79
N ALA A 92 -5.98 -6.77 11.64
CA ALA A 92 -5.89 -7.65 10.48
C ALA A 92 -4.65 -8.55 10.47
N GLY A 93 -3.70 -8.34 11.40
CA GLY A 93 -2.42 -9.02 11.41
C GLY A 93 -1.58 -8.71 10.15
N GLN A 94 -1.70 -7.49 9.61
CA GLN A 94 -1.01 -7.07 8.41
C GLN A 94 -0.05 -5.91 8.68
N VAL A 95 1.06 -5.91 7.98
CA VAL A 95 1.98 -4.78 7.93
C VAL A 95 2.38 -4.52 6.49
N ALA A 96 2.24 -3.26 6.06
CA ALA A 96 2.76 -2.77 4.80
C ALA A 96 3.95 -1.85 5.06
N PHE A 97 4.85 -1.76 4.08
CA PHE A 97 6.13 -1.09 4.22
C PHE A 97 6.57 -0.47 2.90
N PHE A 98 7.06 0.76 2.97
CA PHE A 98 7.88 1.37 1.93
C PHE A 98 9.30 1.52 2.43
N GLY A 99 10.28 1.12 1.64
CA GLY A 99 11.68 1.24 2.00
C GLY A 99 12.60 1.48 0.82
N SER A 100 13.72 2.16 1.10
CA SER A 100 14.89 2.11 0.25
C SER A 100 15.68 0.84 0.54
N ILE A 101 16.27 0.27 -0.50
CA ILE A 101 17.08 -0.95 -0.46
C ILE A 101 18.26 -0.83 -1.41
N GLU A 102 19.20 -1.76 -1.29
CA GLU A 102 20.29 -1.92 -2.25
C GLU A 102 20.28 -3.35 -2.79
N GLU A 103 20.33 -3.48 -4.10
CA GLU A 103 20.54 -4.76 -4.80
C GLU A 103 21.96 -4.86 -5.34
N ASP A 104 22.47 -6.07 -5.40
CA ASP A 104 23.78 -6.37 -5.95
C ASP A 104 23.64 -7.07 -7.31
N HIS A 105 23.98 -6.37 -8.37
CA HIS A 105 23.78 -6.88 -9.74
C HIS A 105 25.09 -7.11 -10.49
N ARG A 106 26.24 -6.75 -9.91
CA ARG A 106 27.52 -6.66 -10.65
C ARG A 106 28.69 -7.13 -9.81
N GLU A 107 29.70 -7.64 -10.49
CA GLU A 107 30.99 -7.92 -9.90
C GLU A 107 32.02 -6.84 -10.32
N PRO A 108 32.76 -6.20 -9.37
CA PRO A 108 32.64 -6.40 -7.93
C PRO A 108 31.32 -5.82 -7.40
N ALA A 109 30.82 -6.44 -6.33
CA ALA A 109 29.57 -6.08 -5.69
C ALA A 109 29.48 -4.58 -5.39
N GLN A 110 28.62 -3.87 -6.07
CA GLN A 110 28.28 -2.47 -5.84
C GLN A 110 26.78 -2.38 -5.62
N GLY A 111 26.37 -2.06 -4.39
CA GLY A 111 24.95 -1.88 -4.10
C GLY A 111 24.31 -0.90 -5.07
N THR A 112 23.27 -1.34 -5.75
CA THR A 112 22.46 -0.50 -6.62
C THR A 112 21.20 -0.09 -5.88
N PRO A 113 21.00 1.21 -5.62
CA PRO A 113 19.80 1.69 -4.94
C PRO A 113 18.52 1.32 -5.68
N ALA A 114 17.55 0.79 -4.94
CA ALA A 114 16.22 0.43 -5.40
C ALA A 114 15.20 0.74 -4.30
N LEU A 115 13.91 0.51 -4.59
CA LEU A 115 12.83 0.70 -3.61
C LEU A 115 12.00 -0.58 -3.50
N ILE A 116 11.43 -0.79 -2.33
CA ILE A 116 10.50 -1.89 -2.08
C ILE A 116 9.19 -1.36 -1.48
N ALA A 117 8.08 -1.81 -2.06
CA ALA A 117 6.76 -1.76 -1.47
C ALA A 117 6.39 -3.19 -1.05
N LEU A 118 6.22 -3.44 0.23
CA LEU A 118 6.04 -4.77 0.80
C LEU A 118 4.77 -4.84 1.62
N ARG A 119 4.04 -5.95 1.54
CA ARG A 119 2.99 -6.34 2.47
C ARG A 119 3.26 -7.73 3.02
N LEU A 120 3.19 -7.86 4.34
CA LEU A 120 3.19 -9.15 5.02
C LEU A 120 1.87 -9.37 5.74
N LYS A 121 1.31 -10.57 5.64
CA LYS A 121 0.24 -11.04 6.51
C LYS A 121 0.79 -12.05 7.49
N VAL A 122 0.58 -11.77 8.76
CA VAL A 122 1.07 -12.60 9.88
C VAL A 122 -0.11 -13.24 10.60
N ARG A 123 -0.07 -14.55 10.76
CA ARG A 123 -1.02 -15.32 11.58
C ARG A 123 -0.23 -16.34 12.41
N ASP A 124 -0.59 -16.51 13.66
CA ASP A 124 0.06 -17.47 14.57
C ASP A 124 1.59 -17.34 14.57
N GLN A 125 2.08 -16.08 14.63
CA GLN A 125 3.51 -15.74 14.61
C GLN A 125 4.25 -16.25 13.36
N LYS A 126 3.56 -16.43 12.23
CA LYS A 126 4.13 -16.85 10.94
C LYS A 126 3.64 -15.95 9.83
N ILE A 127 4.51 -15.69 8.87
CA ILE A 127 4.15 -15.00 7.63
C ILE A 127 3.38 -15.99 6.74
N THR A 128 2.15 -15.65 6.39
CA THR A 128 1.27 -16.46 5.53
C THR A 128 1.17 -15.94 4.11
N GLN A 129 1.43 -14.65 3.92
CA GLN A 129 1.39 -13.99 2.61
C GLN A 129 2.48 -12.94 2.54
N ILE A 130 3.12 -12.87 1.39
CA ILE A 130 4.15 -11.88 1.03
C ILE A 130 3.78 -11.32 -0.34
N GLU A 131 3.58 -10.02 -0.43
CA GLU A 131 3.35 -9.32 -1.67
C GLU A 131 4.31 -8.14 -1.73
N GLN A 132 5.12 -8.07 -2.77
CA GLN A 132 6.09 -6.99 -2.93
C GLN A 132 6.17 -6.49 -4.37
N ILE A 133 6.47 -5.19 -4.48
CA ILE A 133 6.84 -4.52 -5.72
C ILE A 133 8.26 -3.99 -5.52
N VAL A 134 9.16 -4.28 -6.45
CA VAL A 134 10.55 -3.82 -6.41
C VAL A 134 10.80 -2.83 -7.54
N ILE A 135 11.07 -1.59 -7.18
CA ILE A 135 11.32 -0.52 -8.15
C ILE A 135 12.81 -0.42 -8.41
N ARG A 136 13.26 -1.04 -9.50
CA ARG A 136 14.65 -1.10 -9.96
C ARG A 136 15.01 0.13 -10.81
N ASP A 137 14.76 1.31 -10.23
CA ASP A 137 15.17 2.62 -10.75
C ASP A 137 16.18 3.23 -9.79
N GLU A 138 17.46 3.20 -10.15
CA GLU A 138 18.57 3.70 -9.34
C GLU A 138 18.38 5.16 -8.92
N ASN A 139 17.83 6.01 -9.80
CA ASN A 139 17.57 7.41 -9.47
C ASN A 139 16.44 7.55 -8.45
N ALA A 140 15.39 6.73 -8.57
CA ALA A 140 14.32 6.68 -7.57
C ALA A 140 14.88 6.20 -6.21
N GLY A 141 15.66 5.13 -6.21
CA GLY A 141 16.32 4.61 -5.01
C GLY A 141 17.17 5.67 -4.32
N LYS A 142 18.03 6.37 -5.07
CA LYS A 142 18.86 7.48 -4.55
C LYS A 142 18.03 8.64 -3.98
N ARG A 143 16.94 9.02 -4.64
CA ARG A 143 16.07 10.10 -4.16
C ARG A 143 15.43 9.75 -2.82
N VAL A 144 14.83 8.57 -2.71
CA VAL A 144 14.17 8.14 -1.47
C VAL A 144 15.18 7.92 -0.35
N GLU A 145 16.34 7.30 -0.65
CA GLU A 145 17.43 7.16 0.33
C GLU A 145 17.91 8.52 0.85
N ALA A 146 17.97 9.53 -0.02
CA ALA A 146 18.37 10.89 0.37
C ALA A 146 17.35 11.59 1.29
N LEU A 147 16.05 11.21 1.27
CA LEU A 147 15.05 11.68 2.24
C LEU A 147 15.40 11.21 3.66
N GLY A 148 16.01 10.04 3.80
CA GLY A 148 16.49 9.47 5.05
C GLY A 148 15.38 8.97 5.99
N SER A 149 14.27 9.68 6.09
CA SER A 149 13.08 9.31 6.90
C SER A 149 11.80 9.82 6.25
N PRO A 150 10.66 9.15 6.51
CA PRO A 150 9.36 9.62 6.04
C PRO A 150 8.93 10.94 6.66
N ASP A 151 7.96 11.63 6.00
CA ASP A 151 7.32 12.82 6.56
C ASP A 151 6.79 12.49 7.99
N PRO A 152 7.15 13.29 9.01
CA PRO A 152 6.72 13.06 10.39
C PRO A 152 5.19 12.96 10.55
N LEU A 153 4.40 13.51 9.65
CA LEU A 153 2.93 13.39 9.66
C LEU A 153 2.45 11.94 9.58
N TYR A 154 3.18 11.06 8.90
CA TYR A 154 2.83 9.63 8.86
C TYR A 154 2.97 8.93 10.22
N LEU A 155 3.84 9.46 11.09
CA LEU A 155 4.09 8.86 12.39
C LEU A 155 3.17 9.39 13.49
N GLN A 156 2.46 10.49 13.24
CA GLN A 156 1.59 11.14 14.21
C GLN A 156 0.26 10.38 14.36
N PRO A 157 -0.10 9.96 15.59
CA PRO A 157 -1.40 9.35 15.85
C PRO A 157 -2.52 10.42 15.78
N ILE A 158 -3.67 9.99 15.29
CA ILE A 158 -4.90 10.78 15.33
C ILE A 158 -5.48 10.71 16.75
N PRO A 159 -5.92 11.84 17.35
CA PRO A 159 -6.63 11.82 18.63
C PRO A 159 -7.80 10.82 18.60
N ALA A 160 -7.98 10.06 19.67
CA ALA A 160 -8.94 8.95 19.68
C ALA A 160 -10.37 9.35 19.29
N ASN A 161 -10.81 10.57 19.68
CA ASN A 161 -12.11 11.13 19.34
C ASN A 161 -12.22 11.69 17.89
N GLU A 162 -11.13 11.72 17.14
CA GLU A 162 -11.07 12.19 15.75
C GLU A 162 -10.74 11.05 14.77
N ARG A 163 -10.53 9.82 15.28
CA ARG A 163 -10.22 8.66 14.44
C ARG A 163 -11.43 8.29 13.59
N MET A 164 -11.16 8.01 12.33
CA MET A 164 -12.15 7.51 11.40
C MET A 164 -12.20 5.98 11.47
N SER A 165 -13.35 5.42 11.14
CA SER A 165 -13.48 3.97 10.97
C SER A 165 -12.67 3.47 9.77
N ARG A 166 -12.28 2.20 9.77
CA ARG A 166 -11.66 1.51 8.63
C ARG A 166 -12.41 1.75 7.32
N ALA A 167 -13.74 1.59 7.35
CA ALA A 167 -14.57 1.75 6.17
C ALA A 167 -14.54 3.19 5.62
N ASP A 168 -14.57 4.19 6.49
CA ASP A 168 -14.52 5.60 6.09
C ASP A 168 -13.14 6.00 5.56
N LEU A 169 -12.06 5.45 6.14
CA LEU A 169 -10.70 5.65 5.66
C LEU A 169 -10.53 5.07 4.24
N ILE A 170 -10.97 3.83 4.01
CA ILE A 170 -10.93 3.18 2.69
C ILE A 170 -11.78 3.96 1.68
N ALA A 171 -13.01 4.34 2.06
CA ALA A 171 -13.90 5.11 1.18
C ALA A 171 -13.29 6.45 0.78
N THR A 172 -12.62 7.15 1.73
CA THR A 172 -11.93 8.41 1.46
C THR A 172 -10.73 8.21 0.53
N ALA A 173 -9.89 7.21 0.78
CA ALA A 173 -8.77 6.86 -0.09
C ALA A 173 -9.23 6.50 -1.50
N ASN A 174 -10.32 5.72 -1.63
CA ASN A 174 -10.85 5.32 -2.94
C ASN A 174 -11.37 6.50 -3.77
N LYS A 175 -11.77 7.61 -3.17
CA LYS A 175 -12.13 8.85 -3.91
C LYS A 175 -10.97 9.40 -4.73
N TYR A 176 -9.73 9.19 -4.30
CA TYR A 176 -8.54 9.52 -5.09
C TYR A 176 -8.49 8.69 -6.38
N PHE A 177 -8.63 7.37 -6.29
CA PHE A 177 -8.64 6.51 -7.45
C PHE A 177 -9.80 6.82 -8.40
N SER A 178 -11.00 6.96 -7.86
CA SER A 178 -12.20 7.28 -8.66
C SER A 178 -12.11 8.67 -9.30
N GLY A 179 -11.49 9.63 -8.61
CA GLY A 179 -11.31 10.99 -9.11
C GLY A 179 -10.22 11.10 -10.16
N MET A 180 -9.22 10.21 -10.15
CA MET A 180 -8.16 10.19 -11.15
C MET A 180 -8.55 9.42 -12.41
N GLN A 181 -9.28 8.30 -12.26
CA GLN A 181 -9.73 7.49 -13.39
C GLN A 181 -10.60 8.31 -14.32
N GLN A 182 -10.16 8.47 -15.59
CA GLN A 182 -10.86 9.30 -16.58
C GLN A 182 -11.25 10.68 -16.02
N ASN A 183 -10.30 11.30 -15.31
CA ASN A 183 -10.52 12.54 -14.59
C ASN A 183 -11.21 13.59 -15.46
N ASP A 184 -12.36 14.10 -15.02
CA ASP A 184 -13.16 15.11 -15.71
C ASP A 184 -13.21 16.46 -14.97
N GLY A 185 -12.43 16.61 -13.90
CA GLY A 185 -12.37 17.82 -13.09
C GLY A 185 -13.58 18.09 -12.19
N LYS A 186 -14.59 17.19 -12.14
CA LYS A 186 -15.88 17.40 -11.45
C LYS A 186 -16.12 16.45 -10.28
N GLY A 187 -15.16 15.59 -9.95
CA GLY A 187 -15.28 14.59 -8.89
C GLY A 187 -15.29 15.20 -7.48
N ASP A 188 -15.59 14.37 -6.50
CA ASP A 188 -15.37 14.68 -5.08
C ASP A 188 -13.90 14.40 -4.74
N TYR A 189 -13.14 15.48 -4.57
CA TYR A 189 -11.70 15.44 -4.31
C TYR A 189 -11.39 15.86 -2.86
N PRO A 190 -11.35 14.91 -1.91
CA PRO A 190 -11.25 15.21 -0.48
C PRO A 190 -9.81 15.54 -0.07
N PHE A 191 -9.20 16.54 -0.65
CA PHE A 191 -7.86 16.97 -0.29
C PHE A 191 -7.87 18.08 0.77
N THR A 192 -6.87 18.07 1.67
CA THR A 192 -6.58 19.25 2.50
C THR A 192 -5.89 20.31 1.67
N PRO A 193 -5.93 21.60 2.09
CA PRO A 193 -5.22 22.67 1.37
C PRO A 193 -3.71 22.45 1.28
N ASP A 194 -3.11 21.77 2.27
CA ASP A 194 -1.70 21.42 2.35
C ASP A 194 -1.38 19.99 1.84
N CYS A 195 -2.31 19.39 1.08
CA CYS A 195 -2.11 18.07 0.48
C CYS A 195 -0.83 18.06 -0.35
N ASN A 196 0.01 17.04 -0.12
CA ASN A 196 1.20 16.81 -0.93
C ASN A 196 1.28 15.35 -1.40
N ARG A 197 1.80 15.14 -2.62
CA ARG A 197 1.96 13.84 -3.26
C ARG A 197 3.40 13.62 -3.66
N ILE A 198 3.94 12.44 -3.31
CA ILE A 198 5.28 11.99 -3.64
C ILE A 198 5.17 10.65 -4.39
N GLU A 199 5.88 10.52 -5.51
CA GLU A 199 5.92 9.33 -6.35
C GLU A 199 7.36 8.92 -6.59
N ASN A 200 7.79 7.74 -6.15
CA ASN A 200 9.18 7.28 -6.22
C ASN A 200 10.18 8.35 -5.75
N GLY A 201 9.85 9.02 -4.64
CA GLY A 201 10.67 10.10 -4.06
C GLY A 201 10.62 11.45 -4.80
N ASN A 202 9.89 11.56 -5.92
CA ASN A 202 9.66 12.84 -6.58
C ASN A 202 8.43 13.52 -5.99
N GLN A 203 8.56 14.80 -5.67
CA GLN A 203 7.41 15.64 -5.33
C GLN A 203 6.56 15.84 -6.60
N ALA A 204 5.31 15.34 -6.59
CA ALA A 204 4.40 15.37 -7.72
C ALA A 204 3.39 16.52 -7.66
N THR A 205 3.31 17.22 -6.52
CA THR A 205 2.46 18.42 -6.30
C THR A 205 3.22 19.50 -5.57
N ASN A 206 2.77 20.75 -5.66
CA ASN A 206 3.33 21.89 -4.95
C ASN A 206 4.85 22.08 -5.15
N VAL A 207 5.38 21.62 -6.28
CA VAL A 207 6.78 21.83 -6.63
C VAL A 207 7.03 23.33 -6.75
N PRO A 208 8.06 23.88 -6.09
CA PRO A 208 8.35 25.32 -6.20
C PRO A 208 8.58 25.75 -7.65
N THR A 209 8.00 26.89 -8.02
CA THR A 209 8.28 27.48 -9.34
C THR A 209 9.74 27.93 -9.40
N PRO A 210 10.52 27.50 -10.39
CA PRO A 210 11.90 27.93 -10.52
C PRO A 210 12.01 29.45 -10.67
N ALA A 211 13.08 30.04 -10.15
CA ALA A 211 13.32 31.48 -10.27
C ALA A 211 13.30 31.92 -11.73
N GLY A 212 12.57 33.03 -12.00
CA GLY A 212 12.43 33.58 -13.35
C GLY A 212 11.41 32.87 -14.25
N GLN A 213 10.75 31.81 -13.77
CA GLN A 213 9.65 31.15 -14.49
C GLN A 213 8.29 31.56 -13.94
N THR A 214 7.27 31.47 -14.78
CA THR A 214 5.88 31.67 -14.39
C THR A 214 5.24 30.30 -14.08
N ARG A 215 4.55 30.19 -12.96
CA ARG A 215 3.77 29.00 -12.62
C ARG A 215 2.70 28.75 -13.69
N PRO A 216 2.60 27.54 -14.25
CA PRO A 216 1.55 27.23 -15.23
C PRO A 216 0.15 27.45 -14.64
N ASP A 217 -0.73 28.10 -15.41
CA ASP A 217 -2.13 28.30 -15.02
C ASP A 217 -2.93 27.03 -15.40
N PRO A 218 -3.60 26.35 -14.44
CA PRO A 218 -4.43 25.17 -14.73
C PRO A 218 -5.51 25.42 -15.80
N LYS A 219 -5.97 26.65 -15.94
CA LYS A 219 -7.02 27.04 -16.90
C LYS A 219 -6.53 27.18 -18.34
N THR A 220 -5.23 27.29 -18.57
CA THR A 220 -4.67 27.51 -19.90
C THR A 220 -3.62 26.50 -20.31
N ALA A 221 -3.09 25.72 -19.35
CA ALA A 221 -2.06 24.72 -19.59
C ALA A 221 -2.56 23.58 -20.49
N ALA A 222 -1.67 23.11 -21.39
CA ALA A 222 -1.92 21.96 -22.25
C ALA A 222 -1.59 20.61 -21.60
N GLY A 223 -0.90 20.60 -20.47
CA GLY A 223 -0.52 19.41 -19.72
C GLY A 223 -0.52 19.69 -18.21
N TYR A 224 -0.64 18.64 -17.39
CA TYR A 224 -0.63 18.80 -15.96
C TYR A 224 0.76 19.21 -15.44
N SER A 225 0.77 19.90 -14.29
CA SER A 225 2.02 20.41 -13.70
C SER A 225 2.18 19.93 -12.26
N GLY A 226 3.42 19.53 -11.89
CA GLY A 226 3.82 19.27 -10.51
C GLY A 226 3.82 20.51 -9.61
N GLN A 227 3.72 21.72 -10.18
CA GLN A 227 3.64 22.97 -9.41
C GLN A 227 2.25 23.21 -8.82
N TRP A 228 1.24 22.48 -9.27
CA TRP A 228 -0.13 22.60 -8.79
C TRP A 228 -0.33 21.80 -7.50
N SER A 229 -1.30 22.22 -6.68
CA SER A 229 -1.77 21.47 -5.53
C SER A 229 -2.48 20.17 -5.98
N CYS A 230 -2.69 19.23 -5.04
CA CYS A 230 -3.49 18.04 -5.31
C CYS A 230 -4.86 18.38 -5.92
N LEU A 231 -5.53 19.40 -5.36
CA LEU A 231 -6.86 19.82 -5.81
C LEU A 231 -6.82 20.40 -7.23
N GLU A 232 -5.88 21.30 -7.53
CA GLU A 232 -5.76 21.91 -8.86
C GLU A 232 -5.46 20.88 -9.94
N GLN A 233 -4.60 19.88 -9.65
CA GLN A 233 -4.33 18.80 -10.61
C GLN A 233 -5.60 18.03 -10.96
N PHE A 234 -6.42 17.68 -9.96
CA PHE A 234 -7.66 16.93 -10.18
C PHE A 234 -8.74 17.80 -10.83
N GLN A 235 -8.88 19.07 -10.43
CA GLN A 235 -9.85 19.99 -11.03
C GLN A 235 -9.51 20.39 -12.46
N SER A 236 -8.25 20.24 -12.89
CA SER A 236 -7.85 20.55 -14.26
C SER A 236 -8.47 19.61 -15.32
N GLY A 237 -8.83 18.39 -14.94
CA GLY A 237 -9.25 17.33 -15.89
C GLY A 237 -8.10 16.74 -16.71
N LEU A 238 -6.86 17.21 -16.52
CA LEU A 238 -5.70 16.80 -17.34
C LEU A 238 -5.15 15.41 -16.99
N LEU A 239 -5.65 14.76 -15.94
CA LEU A 239 -5.33 13.36 -15.61
C LEU A 239 -6.23 12.35 -16.33
N HIS A 240 -7.10 12.80 -17.23
CA HIS A 240 -8.05 11.98 -17.99
C HIS A 240 -7.41 10.79 -18.75
N PHE A 241 -6.14 10.90 -19.12
CA PHE A 241 -5.40 9.85 -19.79
C PHE A 241 -5.15 8.59 -18.94
N VAL A 242 -5.41 8.64 -17.63
CA VAL A 242 -5.50 7.46 -16.77
C VAL A 242 -6.85 6.80 -17.04
N ASN A 243 -6.88 5.84 -17.94
CA ASN A 243 -8.15 5.34 -18.50
C ASN A 243 -8.90 4.43 -17.54
N ARG A 244 -8.16 3.67 -16.71
CA ARG A 244 -8.74 2.76 -15.73
C ARG A 244 -7.79 2.56 -14.57
N ILE A 245 -8.32 2.64 -13.35
CA ILE A 245 -7.63 2.25 -12.13
C ILE A 245 -8.36 1.03 -11.59
N ARG A 246 -7.74 -0.14 -11.71
CA ARG A 246 -8.34 -1.44 -11.44
C ARG A 246 -7.60 -2.22 -10.35
N ASP A 247 -8.20 -3.34 -9.91
CA ASP A 247 -7.67 -4.19 -8.83
C ASP A 247 -7.31 -3.38 -7.59
N ARG A 248 -8.20 -2.47 -7.21
CA ARG A 248 -8.02 -1.56 -6.07
C ARG A 248 -8.14 -2.35 -4.78
N ARG A 249 -7.02 -2.82 -4.25
CA ARG A 249 -6.94 -3.66 -3.06
C ARG A 249 -6.40 -2.86 -1.89
N PHE A 250 -7.24 -2.60 -0.89
CA PHE A 250 -6.86 -1.98 0.36
C PHE A 250 -6.38 -3.08 1.30
N VAL A 251 -5.07 -3.13 1.56
CA VAL A 251 -4.40 -4.27 2.19
C VAL A 251 -3.97 -4.01 3.63
N ALA A 252 -3.85 -2.76 4.05
CA ALA A 252 -3.58 -2.39 5.44
C ALA A 252 -4.22 -1.04 5.78
N VAL A 253 -4.81 -0.95 6.99
CA VAL A 253 -5.41 0.27 7.52
C VAL A 253 -4.92 0.49 8.94
N ASP A 254 -4.17 1.55 9.15
CA ASP A 254 -3.74 2.02 10.47
C ASP A 254 -4.72 3.10 10.97
N GLU A 255 -5.78 2.67 11.66
CA GLU A 255 -6.80 3.60 12.19
C GLU A 255 -6.23 4.55 13.24
N GLU A 256 -5.20 4.13 13.97
CA GLU A 256 -4.53 4.99 14.95
C GLU A 256 -3.85 6.19 14.31
N ARG A 257 -3.22 5.98 13.16
CA ARG A 257 -2.50 7.02 12.42
C ARG A 257 -3.29 7.59 11.25
N GLY A 258 -4.48 7.05 10.96
CA GLY A 258 -5.30 7.47 9.83
C GLY A 258 -4.61 7.21 8.50
N ILE A 259 -4.00 6.04 8.34
CA ILE A 259 -3.26 5.68 7.12
C ILE A 259 -3.91 4.48 6.45
N VAL A 260 -4.04 4.58 5.13
CA VAL A 260 -4.50 3.49 4.27
C VAL A 260 -3.43 3.14 3.27
N TYR A 261 -3.18 1.85 3.07
CA TYR A 261 -2.27 1.35 2.06
C TYR A 261 -3.00 0.45 1.08
N ALA A 262 -2.80 0.70 -0.21
CA ALA A 262 -3.46 -0.01 -1.28
C ALA A 262 -2.48 -0.41 -2.38
N PHE A 263 -2.76 -1.54 -3.03
CA PHE A 263 -2.21 -1.89 -4.33
C PHE A 263 -3.25 -1.68 -5.43
N GLY A 264 -2.80 -1.40 -6.63
CA GLY A 264 -3.65 -1.24 -7.80
C GLY A 264 -2.87 -1.14 -9.11
N PHE A 265 -3.61 -1.04 -10.20
CA PHE A 265 -3.07 -0.89 -11.54
C PHE A 265 -3.69 0.30 -12.24
N PHE A 266 -2.85 1.20 -12.76
CA PHE A 266 -3.28 2.38 -13.51
C PHE A 266 -3.02 2.14 -14.99
N ASP A 267 -4.07 1.83 -15.73
CA ASP A 267 -3.98 1.56 -17.16
C ASP A 267 -4.00 2.85 -17.99
N HIS A 268 -3.09 2.91 -18.94
CA HIS A 268 -2.97 3.97 -19.94
C HIS A 268 -3.15 3.33 -21.31
N SER A 269 -4.35 3.44 -21.88
CA SER A 269 -4.70 2.76 -23.14
C SER A 269 -3.97 3.31 -24.37
N GLY A 270 -3.48 4.54 -24.31
CA GLY A 270 -2.80 5.17 -25.44
C GLY A 270 -3.73 5.47 -26.63
N GLY A 271 -3.17 5.63 -27.81
CA GLY A 271 -3.94 5.81 -29.04
C GLY A 271 -4.96 6.96 -28.97
N ALA A 272 -6.21 6.67 -29.39
CA ALA A 272 -7.29 7.66 -29.44
C ALA A 272 -7.74 8.19 -28.07
N THR A 273 -7.49 7.45 -26.97
CA THR A 273 -7.87 7.89 -25.62
C THR A 273 -7.06 9.09 -25.12
N ARG A 274 -6.03 9.47 -25.84
CA ARG A 274 -5.24 10.68 -25.59
C ARG A 274 -5.96 11.97 -25.95
N ASN A 275 -6.99 11.90 -26.82
CA ASN A 275 -7.76 13.05 -27.28
C ASN A 275 -9.02 13.16 -26.43
N PHE A 276 -9.12 14.21 -25.63
CA PHE A 276 -10.26 14.44 -24.75
C PHE A 276 -10.55 15.94 -24.58
N THR A 277 -11.73 16.24 -24.03
CA THR A 277 -12.16 17.61 -23.77
C THR A 277 -12.13 17.89 -22.29
N LEU A 278 -11.47 18.98 -21.89
CA LEU A 278 -11.40 19.43 -20.51
C LEU A 278 -12.74 20.02 -20.02
N PRO A 279 -12.94 20.20 -18.70
CA PRO A 279 -14.16 20.77 -18.12
C PRO A 279 -14.50 22.17 -18.67
N ASP A 280 -13.50 22.93 -19.10
CA ASP A 280 -13.63 24.27 -19.67
C ASP A 280 -13.87 24.28 -21.19
N GLY A 281 -14.02 23.11 -21.82
CA GLY A 281 -14.31 22.96 -23.24
C GLY A 281 -13.09 22.89 -24.14
N ARG A 282 -11.86 22.99 -23.61
CA ARG A 282 -10.63 22.88 -24.44
C ARG A 282 -10.41 21.42 -24.86
N ALA A 283 -10.15 21.22 -26.15
CA ALA A 283 -9.66 19.93 -26.65
C ALA A 283 -8.17 19.83 -26.40
N VAL A 284 -7.72 18.69 -25.83
CA VAL A 284 -6.32 18.42 -25.51
C VAL A 284 -5.92 17.03 -25.97
N THR A 285 -4.62 16.85 -26.21
CA THR A 285 -3.99 15.56 -26.47
C THR A 285 -2.91 15.34 -25.41
N ALA A 286 -3.13 14.41 -24.48
CA ALA A 286 -2.20 14.13 -23.37
C ALA A 286 -2.12 12.63 -23.06
N GLY A 287 -1.07 12.24 -22.34
CA GLY A 287 -0.82 10.84 -21.98
C GLY A 287 0.04 10.08 -22.99
N PRO A 288 0.34 8.80 -22.71
CA PRO A 288 1.27 7.99 -23.52
C PRO A 288 0.67 7.62 -24.87
N VAL A 289 1.53 7.44 -25.88
CA VAL A 289 1.13 7.01 -27.22
C VAL A 289 0.79 5.51 -27.24
N GLN A 290 1.60 4.71 -26.54
CA GLN A 290 1.44 3.26 -26.50
C GLN A 290 0.78 2.82 -25.18
N PRO A 291 0.02 1.73 -25.18
CA PRO A 291 -0.59 1.21 -23.95
C PRO A 291 0.47 0.66 -22.99
N TRP A 292 0.27 0.91 -21.70
CA TRP A 292 1.03 0.34 -20.60
C TRP A 292 0.28 0.54 -19.28
N THR A 293 0.76 -0.06 -18.21
CA THR A 293 0.15 -0.01 -16.88
C THR A 293 1.19 0.43 -15.84
N TRP A 294 0.82 1.31 -14.90
CA TRP A 294 1.53 1.39 -13.63
C TRP A 294 1.03 0.29 -12.69
N GLU A 295 1.94 -0.57 -12.22
CA GLU A 295 1.72 -1.32 -10.99
C GLU A 295 2.13 -0.43 -9.84
N ILE A 296 1.25 -0.26 -8.86
CA ILE A 296 1.41 0.77 -7.84
C ILE A 296 1.04 0.26 -6.47
N ALA A 297 1.86 0.64 -5.49
CA ALA A 297 1.53 0.65 -4.08
C ALA A 297 1.35 2.11 -3.65
N GLU A 298 0.22 2.45 -3.04
CA GLU A 298 -0.11 3.83 -2.71
C GLU A 298 -0.61 3.95 -1.28
N LEU A 299 -0.08 4.93 -0.58
CA LEU A 299 -0.34 5.22 0.82
C LEU A 299 -1.00 6.58 0.96
N PHE A 300 -2.05 6.65 1.78
CA PHE A 300 -2.83 7.85 2.06
C PHE A 300 -2.84 8.17 3.54
N LYS A 301 -2.36 9.34 3.95
CA LYS A 301 -2.60 9.92 5.28
C LYS A 301 -3.89 10.72 5.24
N ILE A 302 -4.87 10.32 6.05
CA ILE A 302 -6.23 10.87 6.04
C ILE A 302 -6.56 11.43 7.43
N GLU A 303 -7.05 12.65 7.45
CA GLU A 303 -7.48 13.35 8.67
C GLU A 303 -8.84 14.03 8.40
N LYS A 304 -9.81 13.79 9.27
CA LYS A 304 -11.15 14.42 9.20
C LYS A 304 -11.81 14.29 7.81
N GLY A 305 -11.72 13.11 7.20
CA GLY A 305 -12.29 12.80 5.89
C GLY A 305 -11.56 13.44 4.71
N LYS A 306 -10.32 13.91 4.90
CA LYS A 306 -9.51 14.53 3.84
C LYS A 306 -8.13 13.91 3.76
N ILE A 307 -7.63 13.74 2.53
CA ILE A 307 -6.30 13.24 2.22
C ILE A 307 -5.30 14.39 2.38
N ARG A 308 -4.30 14.18 3.24
CA ARG A 308 -3.29 15.18 3.56
C ARG A 308 -1.93 14.88 2.96
N ARG A 309 -1.56 13.59 2.89
CA ARG A 309 -0.33 13.11 2.24
C ARG A 309 -0.65 11.90 1.40
N ILE A 310 0.05 11.81 0.29
CA ILE A 310 0.03 10.64 -0.60
C ILE A 310 1.47 10.28 -0.89
N GLU A 311 1.80 9.02 -0.74
CA GLU A 311 3.08 8.49 -1.17
C GLU A 311 2.87 7.22 -1.98
N ALA A 312 3.53 7.13 -3.13
CA ALA A 312 3.41 6.02 -4.04
C ALA A 312 4.77 5.47 -4.45
N LEU A 313 4.88 4.15 -4.49
CA LEU A 313 5.93 3.43 -5.17
C LEU A 313 5.31 2.70 -6.36
N LEU A 314 5.87 2.92 -7.53
CA LEU A 314 5.28 2.43 -8.78
C LEU A 314 6.35 2.16 -9.85
N HIS A 315 6.07 1.19 -10.69
CA HIS A 315 6.85 0.93 -11.88
C HIS A 315 5.96 0.62 -13.09
N ARG A 316 6.56 0.73 -14.27
CA ARG A 316 5.87 0.43 -15.52
C ARG A 316 5.81 -1.07 -15.76
N SER A 317 4.60 -1.57 -16.01
CA SER A 317 4.28 -2.97 -16.24
C SER A 317 3.60 -3.18 -17.59
N PRO A 318 3.55 -4.40 -18.12
CA PRO A 318 2.77 -4.73 -19.31
C PRO A 318 1.30 -4.32 -19.15
N TYR A 319 0.70 -3.80 -20.22
CA TYR A 319 -0.70 -3.40 -20.21
C TYR A 319 -1.63 -4.56 -19.84
N GLY A 320 -2.46 -4.35 -18.83
CA GLY A 320 -3.42 -5.37 -18.38
C GLY A 320 -2.82 -6.46 -17.48
N MET A 321 -1.57 -6.31 -16.97
CA MET A 321 -0.96 -7.25 -16.03
C MET A 321 -1.85 -7.46 -14.78
N LEU A 322 -1.87 -8.66 -14.22
CA LEU A 322 -2.59 -9.02 -13.01
C LEU A 322 -1.65 -9.10 -11.80
N SER A 323 -2.19 -8.90 -10.60
CA SER A 323 -1.41 -8.89 -9.34
C SER A 323 -1.02 -10.29 -8.85
N GLY A 324 -1.59 -11.35 -9.40
CA GLY A 324 -1.50 -12.67 -8.80
C GLY A 324 -2.41 -12.88 -7.56
N TRP A 325 -3.07 -11.84 -7.04
CA TRP A 325 -3.93 -11.89 -5.83
C TRP A 325 -5.42 -11.81 -6.13
N SER A 326 -5.79 -11.65 -7.37
CA SER A 326 -7.17 -11.47 -7.81
C SER A 326 -7.50 -12.41 -8.96
N THR A 327 -8.76 -12.86 -9.03
CA THR A 327 -9.25 -13.51 -10.24
C THR A 327 -9.22 -12.53 -11.41
N LEU A 328 -9.31 -13.01 -12.66
CA LEU A 328 -9.34 -12.14 -13.83
C LEU A 328 -10.45 -11.08 -13.73
N SER A 329 -11.65 -11.49 -13.32
CA SER A 329 -12.79 -10.56 -13.18
C SER A 329 -12.54 -9.49 -12.10
N GLN A 330 -11.95 -9.86 -10.96
CA GLN A 330 -11.60 -8.93 -9.90
C GLN A 330 -10.46 -7.99 -10.33
N GLY A 331 -9.41 -8.55 -10.94
CA GLY A 331 -8.23 -7.80 -11.38
C GLY A 331 -8.52 -6.82 -12.53
N MET A 332 -9.60 -7.04 -13.27
CA MET A 332 -10.08 -6.13 -14.33
C MET A 332 -11.17 -5.17 -13.87
N SER A 333 -11.66 -5.29 -12.63
CA SER A 333 -12.66 -4.41 -12.03
C SER A 333 -12.02 -3.17 -11.42
N ASP A 334 -12.72 -2.04 -11.45
CA ASP A 334 -12.40 -0.81 -10.72
C ASP A 334 -13.11 -0.74 -9.34
N THR A 335 -13.78 -1.81 -8.95
CA THR A 335 -14.40 -1.92 -7.63
C THR A 335 -13.33 -1.97 -6.54
N ALA A 336 -13.45 -1.08 -5.56
CA ALA A 336 -12.61 -1.09 -4.37
C ALA A 336 -12.91 -2.32 -3.50
N ARG A 337 -11.86 -3.00 -3.02
CA ARG A 337 -11.97 -4.17 -2.13
C ARG A 337 -11.15 -3.96 -0.87
N ASP A 338 -11.79 -4.13 0.28
CA ASP A 338 -11.09 -4.32 1.55
C ASP A 338 -10.66 -5.79 1.64
N VAL A 339 -9.38 -6.04 1.45
CA VAL A 339 -8.77 -7.37 1.53
C VAL A 339 -7.93 -7.55 2.79
N THR A 340 -8.09 -6.67 3.77
CA THR A 340 -7.31 -6.69 5.00
C THR A 340 -7.59 -7.95 5.82
N MET A 341 -8.82 -8.44 5.78
CA MET A 341 -9.28 -9.59 6.57
C MET A 341 -9.34 -10.91 5.78
N GLU A 342 -9.02 -10.90 4.47
CA GLU A 342 -9.01 -12.10 3.59
C GLU A 342 -7.89 -13.08 3.91
#